data_947275a0d42b6b71753ef7f965654041
#
_entry.id   947275a0d42b6b71753ef7f965654041
#
_cell.length_a   1.000
_cell.length_b   1.000
_cell.length_c   1.000
_cell.angle_alpha   90.00
_cell.angle_beta   90.00
_cell.angle_gamma   90.00
#
_symmetry.space_group_name_H-M   'P 1'
#
loop_
_entity.id
_entity.type
_entity.pdbx_description
1 polymer ?
#
loop_
_entity_poly.entity_id
_entity_poly.type
_entity_poly.pdbx_seq_one_letter_code
_entity_poly.pdbx_strand_id
1 'polypeptide(L)'
;DRIDLKQKINDNLEATLNAVYKEFFTVASPDELPYGWKIAPFSEIASITMGQSPEGDDCNTSGFGKALLNGPTEFGFYSPSPVQWTTTVKKHCVEGDLLFCVRGSTTGRMNWANQSYAIGRGLAAIHHKTTPNLNWFIKAMIDNNLQEILAAATGSTFPNVGKDLLNGFKVIIPDDTTLQKFGSKGYAISRLITANAKEIDTLLVFQKTLLSKLTI
;
A
#
# COMPACT_ATOMS: atom_id res chain seq x y z
N ASP A 1 0.17 -8.34 -24.64
CA ASP A 1 0.22 -9.76 -24.22
C ASP A 1 -0.73 -10.02 -23.04
N ARG A 2 -0.70 -11.23 -22.45
CA ARG A 2 -1.59 -11.61 -21.34
C ARG A 2 -1.26 -10.82 -20.05
N ILE A 3 0.00 -10.51 -19.82
CA ILE A 3 0.46 -9.70 -18.69
C ILE A 3 -0.10 -8.29 -18.82
N ASP A 4 0.10 -7.63 -19.96
CA ASP A 4 -0.40 -6.27 -20.22
C ASP A 4 -1.92 -6.17 -20.08
N LEU A 5 -2.63 -7.20 -20.58
CA LEU A 5 -4.09 -7.24 -20.46
C LEU A 5 -4.53 -7.30 -19.01
N LYS A 6 -3.90 -8.15 -18.19
CA LYS A 6 -4.22 -8.26 -16.76
C LYS A 6 -3.85 -7.01 -15.98
N GLN A 7 -2.78 -6.33 -16.36
CA GLN A 7 -2.39 -5.04 -15.79
C GLN A 7 -3.50 -4.01 -16.05
N LYS A 8 -3.94 -3.86 -17.31
CA LYS A 8 -5.03 -2.94 -17.67
C LYS A 8 -6.35 -3.28 -16.96
N ILE A 9 -6.65 -4.57 -16.81
CA ILE A 9 -7.82 -5.00 -16.03
C ILE A 9 -7.70 -4.53 -14.57
N ASN A 10 -6.54 -4.70 -13.95
CA ASN A 10 -6.33 -4.27 -12.58
C ASN A 10 -6.38 -2.75 -12.43
N ASP A 11 -5.82 -1.98 -13.37
CA ASP A 11 -5.92 -0.52 -13.37
C ASP A 11 -7.39 -0.06 -13.42
N ASN A 12 -8.20 -0.70 -14.27
CA ASN A 12 -9.64 -0.43 -14.35
C ASN A 12 -10.40 -0.84 -13.08
N LEU A 13 -10.02 -1.95 -12.45
CA LEU A 13 -10.61 -2.38 -11.17
C LEU A 13 -10.26 -1.42 -10.04
N GLU A 14 -9.03 -0.91 -9.97
CA GLU A 14 -8.62 0.11 -9.00
C GLU A 14 -9.37 1.44 -9.25
N ALA A 15 -9.47 1.87 -10.50
CA ALA A 15 -10.26 3.04 -10.86
C ALA A 15 -11.73 2.90 -10.46
N THR A 16 -12.30 1.70 -10.65
CA THR A 16 -13.67 1.37 -10.22
C THR A 16 -13.80 1.44 -8.71
N LEU A 17 -12.82 0.93 -7.95
CA LEU A 17 -12.81 0.98 -6.50
C LEU A 17 -12.75 2.42 -5.99
N ASN A 18 -11.93 3.27 -6.61
CA ASN A 18 -11.86 4.68 -6.30
C ASN A 18 -13.14 5.44 -6.64
N ALA A 19 -13.81 5.08 -7.75
CA ALA A 19 -15.11 5.66 -8.09
C ALA A 19 -16.19 5.27 -7.05
N VAL A 20 -16.22 3.99 -6.65
CA VAL A 20 -17.11 3.51 -5.59
C VAL A 20 -16.80 4.20 -4.25
N TYR A 21 -15.51 4.39 -3.91
CA TYR A 21 -15.13 5.15 -2.72
C TYR A 21 -15.70 6.56 -2.76
N LYS A 22 -15.53 7.27 -3.87
CA LYS A 22 -16.08 8.64 -4.03
C LYS A 22 -17.59 8.68 -3.93
N GLU A 23 -18.29 7.72 -4.54
CA GLU A 23 -19.77 7.64 -4.43
C GLU A 23 -20.22 7.49 -2.98
N PHE A 24 -19.51 6.70 -2.17
CA PHE A 24 -19.88 6.44 -0.78
C PHE A 24 -19.45 7.54 0.19
N PHE A 25 -18.31 8.19 -0.05
CA PHE A 25 -17.62 8.98 0.97
C PHE A 25 -17.37 10.45 0.57
N THR A 26 -17.85 10.90 -0.60
CA THR A 26 -17.85 12.32 -0.93
C THR A 26 -18.98 13.01 -0.19
N VAL A 27 -18.65 13.99 0.64
CA VAL A 27 -19.60 14.87 1.33
C VAL A 27 -19.58 16.26 0.71
N ALA A 28 -20.71 16.93 0.71
CA ALA A 28 -20.83 18.27 0.11
C ALA A 28 -20.07 19.31 0.94
N SER A 29 -20.05 19.15 2.26
CA SER A 29 -19.32 20.01 3.20
C SER A 29 -18.83 19.21 4.40
N PRO A 30 -17.62 19.49 4.93
CA PRO A 30 -17.16 18.92 6.20
C PRO A 30 -18.07 19.23 7.38
N ASP A 31 -18.87 20.31 7.30
CA ASP A 31 -19.80 20.72 8.36
C ASP A 31 -21.15 19.97 8.29
N GLU A 32 -21.40 19.24 7.19
CA GLU A 32 -22.63 18.50 6.94
C GLU A 32 -22.39 17.00 6.81
N LEU A 33 -21.74 16.42 7.81
CA LEU A 33 -21.49 14.99 7.82
C LEU A 33 -22.77 14.19 8.04
N PRO A 34 -22.96 13.05 7.37
CA PRO A 34 -24.03 12.12 7.68
C PRO A 34 -24.01 11.69 9.15
N TYR A 35 -25.19 11.30 9.66
CA TYR A 35 -25.29 10.83 11.05
C TYR A 35 -24.32 9.65 11.32
N GLY A 36 -23.59 9.73 12.42
CA GLY A 36 -22.60 8.71 12.81
C GLY A 36 -21.23 8.87 12.16
N TRP A 37 -21.06 9.80 11.20
CA TRP A 37 -19.77 10.09 10.61
C TRP A 37 -19.01 11.13 11.43
N LYS A 38 -17.68 11.09 11.36
CA LYS A 38 -16.83 12.05 12.09
C LYS A 38 -15.58 12.40 11.33
N ILE A 39 -15.01 13.57 11.60
CA ILE A 39 -13.64 13.92 11.23
C ILE A 39 -12.74 13.55 12.40
N ALA A 40 -11.76 12.70 12.14
CA ALA A 40 -10.85 12.20 13.18
C ALA A 40 -9.44 11.96 12.64
N PRO A 41 -8.43 11.82 13.51
CA PRO A 41 -7.09 11.44 13.08
C PRO A 41 -7.09 10.09 12.36
N PHE A 42 -6.27 9.97 11.30
CA PHE A 42 -6.13 8.73 10.54
C PHE A 42 -5.75 7.53 11.43
N SER A 43 -5.00 7.80 12.50
CA SER A 43 -4.68 6.78 13.51
C SER A 43 -5.90 6.19 14.24
N GLU A 44 -7.09 6.74 14.14
CA GLU A 44 -8.29 6.11 14.71
C GLU A 44 -8.72 4.88 13.90
N ILE A 45 -8.54 4.89 12.61
CA ILE A 45 -9.00 3.82 11.70
C ILE A 45 -7.85 2.97 11.14
N ALA A 46 -6.64 3.51 11.04
CA ALA A 46 -5.47 2.83 10.50
C ALA A 46 -4.39 2.58 11.55
N SER A 47 -3.67 1.48 11.42
CA SER A 47 -2.43 1.18 12.10
C SER A 47 -1.26 1.48 11.15
N ILE A 48 -0.25 2.20 11.65
CA ILE A 48 0.90 2.65 10.85
C ILE A 48 2.19 2.19 11.52
N THR A 49 2.92 1.34 10.83
CA THR A 49 4.26 0.89 11.22
C THR A 49 5.29 1.56 10.33
N MET A 50 6.02 2.55 10.86
CA MET A 50 7.16 3.14 10.16
C MET A 50 8.31 2.15 10.10
N GLY A 51 8.89 1.98 8.92
CA GLY A 51 10.04 1.11 8.72
C GLY A 51 11.30 1.67 9.40
N GLN A 52 12.22 0.77 9.70
CA GLN A 52 13.52 1.06 10.28
C GLN A 52 14.57 0.17 9.63
N SER A 53 15.58 0.80 9.01
CA SER A 53 16.66 0.05 8.35
C SER A 53 17.49 -0.70 9.38
N PRO A 54 17.87 -1.97 9.10
CA PRO A 54 18.90 -2.67 9.86
C PRO A 54 20.27 -2.04 9.62
N GLU A 55 21.27 -2.47 10.37
CA GLU A 55 22.67 -2.10 10.13
C GLU A 55 23.16 -2.72 8.82
N GLY A 56 24.14 -2.10 8.16
CA GLY A 56 24.64 -2.55 6.87
C GLY A 56 25.18 -3.99 6.90
N ASP A 57 25.88 -4.34 7.98
CA ASP A 57 26.48 -5.67 8.17
C ASP A 57 25.45 -6.79 8.36
N ASP A 58 24.22 -6.43 8.75
CA ASP A 58 23.11 -7.37 8.85
C ASP A 58 22.41 -7.62 7.50
N CYS A 59 22.80 -6.92 6.43
CA CYS A 59 22.19 -6.98 5.11
C CYS A 59 22.99 -7.80 4.13
N ASN A 60 22.31 -8.50 3.22
CA ASN A 60 22.94 -9.29 2.16
C ASN A 60 22.09 -9.33 0.89
N THR A 61 22.68 -9.83 -0.20
CA THR A 61 22.01 -10.08 -1.48
C THR A 61 21.96 -11.57 -1.82
N SER A 62 22.38 -12.44 -0.89
CA SER A 62 22.46 -13.89 -1.07
C SER A 62 21.12 -14.61 -0.77
N GLY A 63 20.11 -13.87 -0.34
CA GLY A 63 18.80 -14.46 0.01
C GLY A 63 18.72 -14.97 1.45
N PHE A 64 19.72 -14.72 2.29
CA PHE A 64 19.73 -15.22 3.65
C PHE A 64 19.01 -14.29 4.63
N GLY A 65 18.07 -14.83 5.39
CA GLY A 65 17.26 -14.10 6.36
C GLY A 65 15.91 -13.64 5.79
N LYS A 66 15.40 -12.51 6.30
CA LYS A 66 14.12 -11.92 5.89
C LYS A 66 14.32 -10.98 4.70
N ALA A 67 13.50 -11.12 3.68
CA ALA A 67 13.51 -10.17 2.57
C ALA A 67 13.25 -8.74 3.07
N LEU A 68 14.09 -7.78 2.65
CA LEU A 68 14.11 -6.39 3.10
C LEU A 68 13.68 -5.48 1.97
N LEU A 69 12.74 -4.58 2.25
CA LEU A 69 12.30 -3.51 1.36
C LEU A 69 12.73 -2.17 1.93
N ASN A 70 13.56 -1.43 1.22
CA ASN A 70 14.05 -0.11 1.65
C ASN A 70 13.28 1.06 1.06
N GLY A 71 12.60 0.84 -0.06
CA GLY A 71 11.87 1.88 -0.76
C GLY A 71 11.13 1.31 -1.98
N PRO A 72 10.62 2.18 -2.84
CA PRO A 72 9.81 1.76 -3.99
C PRO A 72 10.63 1.24 -5.18
N THR A 73 11.95 1.15 -5.08
CA THR A 73 12.81 0.50 -6.07
C THR A 73 12.51 -0.99 -6.17
N GLU A 74 12.13 -1.60 -5.03
CA GLU A 74 11.71 -2.99 -4.95
C GLU A 74 10.21 -3.19 -5.23
N PHE A 75 9.47 -2.11 -5.50
CA PHE A 75 8.05 -2.24 -5.88
C PHE A 75 7.94 -2.81 -7.29
N GLY A 76 7.43 -4.03 -7.38
CA GLY A 76 6.98 -4.60 -8.64
C GLY A 76 5.66 -3.98 -9.09
N PHE A 77 4.95 -4.68 -9.95
CA PHE A 77 3.69 -4.16 -10.50
C PHE A 77 2.60 -4.05 -9.43
N TYR A 78 2.39 -5.11 -8.65
CA TYR A 78 1.42 -5.18 -7.56
C TYR A 78 2.03 -5.64 -6.25
N SER A 79 3.11 -6.39 -6.31
CA SER A 79 3.82 -6.93 -5.16
C SER A 79 5.31 -6.66 -5.27
N PRO A 80 6.02 -6.55 -4.14
CA PRO A 80 7.45 -6.30 -4.14
C PRO A 80 8.27 -7.44 -4.75
N SER A 81 9.38 -7.03 -5.39
CA SER A 81 10.45 -7.93 -5.84
C SER A 81 11.72 -7.59 -5.06
N PRO A 82 11.95 -8.18 -3.88
CA PRO A 82 13.08 -7.85 -3.04
C PRO A 82 14.42 -8.26 -3.68
N VAL A 83 15.43 -7.41 -3.49
CA VAL A 83 16.81 -7.64 -3.93
C VAL A 83 17.79 -7.69 -2.77
N GLN A 84 17.31 -7.43 -1.55
CA GLN A 84 18.08 -7.47 -0.31
C GLN A 84 17.37 -8.29 0.75
N TRP A 85 18.15 -8.84 1.67
CA TRP A 85 17.71 -9.60 2.83
C TRP A 85 18.44 -9.12 4.07
N THR A 86 17.85 -9.36 5.25
CA THR A 86 18.48 -9.04 6.52
C THR A 86 18.32 -10.17 7.53
N THR A 87 19.35 -10.35 8.34
CA THR A 87 19.33 -11.25 9.51
C THR A 87 18.72 -10.60 10.75
N THR A 88 18.63 -9.25 10.75
CA THR A 88 18.10 -8.46 11.88
C THR A 88 16.89 -7.64 11.45
N VAL A 89 15.70 -8.11 11.84
CA VAL A 89 14.42 -7.45 11.52
C VAL A 89 14.10 -6.41 12.58
N LYS A 90 14.21 -5.11 12.26
CA LYS A 90 13.83 -4.01 13.16
C LYS A 90 12.32 -3.73 13.13
N LYS A 91 11.77 -3.64 11.92
CA LYS A 91 10.32 -3.44 11.65
C LYS A 91 9.93 -4.32 10.47
N HIS A 92 8.69 -4.78 10.48
CA HIS A 92 8.16 -5.63 9.40
C HIS A 92 6.73 -5.24 9.05
N CYS A 93 6.32 -5.61 7.85
CA CYS A 93 4.93 -5.67 7.42
C CYS A 93 4.43 -7.12 7.39
N VAL A 94 3.13 -7.29 7.29
CA VAL A 94 2.49 -8.59 7.06
C VAL A 94 1.81 -8.62 5.70
N GLU A 95 1.43 -9.81 5.24
CA GLU A 95 0.66 -9.96 4.00
C GLU A 95 -0.64 -9.14 4.08
N GLY A 96 -0.94 -8.41 3.00
CA GLY A 96 -2.11 -7.53 2.91
C GLY A 96 -1.91 -6.12 3.43
N ASP A 97 -0.74 -5.79 4.02
CA ASP A 97 -0.43 -4.40 4.36
C ASP A 97 -0.21 -3.55 3.11
N LEU A 98 -0.66 -2.31 3.15
CA LEU A 98 -0.32 -1.29 2.18
C LEU A 98 1.06 -0.72 2.51
N LEU A 99 2.00 -0.90 1.61
CA LEU A 99 3.32 -0.29 1.69
C LEU A 99 3.25 1.13 1.11
N PHE A 100 3.65 2.12 1.89
CA PHE A 100 3.64 3.53 1.50
C PHE A 100 5.05 4.10 1.55
N CYS A 101 5.51 4.70 0.45
CA CYS A 101 6.79 5.38 0.41
C CYS A 101 6.70 6.72 1.16
N VAL A 102 7.48 6.87 2.23
CA VAL A 102 7.40 8.03 3.13
C VAL A 102 8.44 9.09 2.87
N ARG A 103 9.44 8.85 2.00
CA ARG A 103 10.50 9.83 1.71
C ARG A 103 11.15 9.66 0.35
N GLY A 104 11.76 10.73 -0.13
CA GLY A 104 12.47 10.78 -1.40
C GLY A 104 11.60 11.26 -2.56
N SER A 105 12.13 11.19 -3.79
CA SER A 105 11.45 11.63 -5.00
C SER A 105 10.18 10.83 -5.35
N THR A 106 9.99 9.71 -4.70
CA THR A 106 8.88 8.78 -4.94
C THR A 106 7.92 8.69 -3.74
N THR A 107 7.99 9.65 -2.81
CA THR A 107 7.06 9.74 -1.68
C THR A 107 5.61 9.70 -2.17
N GLY A 108 4.79 8.91 -1.52
CA GLY A 108 3.39 8.69 -1.91
C GLY A 108 3.17 7.46 -2.81
N ARG A 109 4.22 6.85 -3.40
CA ARG A 109 4.06 5.58 -4.11
C ARG A 109 3.64 4.48 -3.13
N MET A 110 2.74 3.63 -3.60
CA MET A 110 2.18 2.53 -2.82
C MET A 110 2.33 1.19 -3.53
N ASN A 111 2.35 0.12 -2.74
CA ASN A 111 2.34 -1.26 -3.22
C ASN A 111 1.70 -2.16 -2.15
N TRP A 112 1.37 -3.39 -2.50
CA TRP A 112 0.79 -4.36 -1.57
C TRP A 112 1.81 -5.39 -1.12
N ALA A 113 1.91 -5.61 0.18
CA ALA A 113 2.71 -6.71 0.71
C ALA A 113 2.01 -8.05 0.42
N ASN A 114 2.63 -8.88 -0.42
CA ASN A 114 2.13 -10.23 -0.73
C ASN A 114 2.67 -11.31 0.21
N GLN A 115 3.51 -10.92 1.13
CA GLN A 115 4.03 -11.69 2.26
C GLN A 115 4.60 -10.75 3.32
N SER A 116 5.12 -11.29 4.40
CA SER A 116 5.80 -10.48 5.41
C SER A 116 7.22 -10.13 4.96
N TYR A 117 7.58 -8.84 5.03
CA TYR A 117 8.89 -8.27 4.72
C TYR A 117 9.45 -7.49 5.90
N ALA A 118 10.78 -7.46 6.05
CA ALA A 118 11.42 -6.39 6.79
C ALA A 118 11.27 -5.08 6.01
N ILE A 119 10.97 -3.96 6.68
CA ILE A 119 10.79 -2.65 6.05
C ILE A 119 11.78 -1.64 6.59
N GLY A 120 12.54 -1.04 5.66
CA GLY A 120 13.49 0.02 5.94
C GLY A 120 12.83 1.40 6.07
N ARG A 121 13.61 2.38 6.47
CA ARG A 121 13.17 3.76 6.80
C ARG A 121 12.51 4.54 5.65
N GLY A 122 12.53 4.03 4.42
CA GLY A 122 11.87 4.62 3.26
C GLY A 122 10.39 4.29 3.16
N LEU A 123 9.91 3.32 3.95
CA LEU A 123 8.57 2.78 3.87
C LEU A 123 7.80 2.86 5.19
N ALA A 124 6.49 2.94 5.10
CA ALA A 124 5.56 2.59 6.15
C ALA A 124 4.66 1.45 5.69
N ALA A 125 4.28 0.57 6.61
CA ALA A 125 3.22 -0.42 6.42
C ALA A 125 1.95 0.08 7.10
N ILE A 126 0.83 0.08 6.36
CA ILE A 126 -0.45 0.65 6.79
C ILE A 126 -1.54 -0.39 6.58
N HIS A 127 -2.40 -0.57 7.57
CA HIS A 127 -3.57 -1.42 7.46
C HIS A 127 -4.73 -0.88 8.32
N HIS A 128 -5.95 -1.30 8.01
CA HIS A 128 -7.11 -1.02 8.85
C HIS A 128 -6.95 -1.70 10.21
N LYS A 129 -7.23 -0.98 11.32
CA LYS A 129 -6.92 -1.44 12.68
C LYS A 129 -7.50 -2.79 13.05
N THR A 130 -8.72 -3.09 12.60
CA THR A 130 -9.50 -4.23 13.09
C THR A 130 -9.92 -5.19 11.99
N THR A 131 -10.02 -4.72 10.75
CA THR A 131 -10.66 -5.46 9.65
C THR A 131 -9.78 -5.44 8.40
N PRO A 132 -8.97 -6.49 8.16
CA PRO A 132 -8.07 -6.53 6.98
C PRO A 132 -8.79 -6.35 5.63
N ASN A 133 -10.04 -6.78 5.52
CA ASN A 133 -10.84 -6.59 4.31
C ASN A 133 -11.12 -5.11 3.98
N LEU A 134 -10.87 -4.20 4.92
CA LEU A 134 -10.97 -2.75 4.74
C LEU A 134 -9.63 -2.09 4.38
N ASN A 135 -8.54 -2.84 4.15
CA ASN A 135 -7.28 -2.24 3.72
C ASN A 135 -7.42 -1.49 2.38
N TRP A 136 -8.32 -1.93 1.50
CA TRP A 136 -8.64 -1.20 0.28
C TRP A 136 -9.37 0.13 0.51
N PHE A 137 -10.19 0.21 1.56
CA PHE A 137 -10.75 1.48 2.02
C PHE A 137 -9.63 2.42 2.48
N ILE A 138 -8.65 1.91 3.24
CA ILE A 138 -7.47 2.68 3.66
C ILE A 138 -6.69 3.20 2.44
N LYS A 139 -6.45 2.34 1.43
CA LYS A 139 -5.77 2.76 0.19
C LYS A 139 -6.56 3.85 -0.53
N ALA A 140 -7.86 3.66 -0.76
CA ALA A 140 -8.68 4.64 -1.43
C ALA A 140 -8.76 5.97 -0.66
N MET A 141 -8.80 5.92 0.67
CA MET A 141 -8.73 7.10 1.52
C MET A 141 -7.40 7.85 1.33
N ILE A 142 -6.26 7.14 1.33
CA ILE A 142 -4.95 7.75 1.08
C ILE A 142 -4.89 8.33 -0.33
N ASP A 143 -5.34 7.60 -1.37
CA ASP A 143 -5.34 8.07 -2.75
C ASP A 143 -6.09 9.40 -2.90
N ASN A 144 -7.26 9.52 -2.26
CA ASN A 144 -8.10 10.71 -2.36
C ASN A 144 -7.58 11.90 -1.53
N ASN A 145 -6.71 11.66 -0.55
CA ASN A 145 -6.08 12.70 0.28
C ASN A 145 -4.59 12.88 0.00
N LEU A 146 -4.03 12.18 -1.00
CA LEU A 146 -2.58 12.12 -1.22
C LEU A 146 -1.94 13.49 -1.44
N GLN A 147 -2.58 14.36 -2.21
CA GLN A 147 -2.06 15.69 -2.49
C GLN A 147 -1.97 16.54 -1.22
N GLU A 148 -2.95 16.44 -0.34
CA GLU A 148 -2.97 17.15 0.95
C GLU A 148 -1.92 16.60 1.91
N ILE A 149 -1.77 15.27 1.96
CA ILE A 149 -0.72 14.61 2.77
C ILE A 149 0.66 15.05 2.29
N LEU A 150 0.90 15.10 0.98
CA LEU A 150 2.18 15.52 0.42
C LEU A 150 2.43 17.02 0.61
N ALA A 151 1.41 17.85 0.53
CA ALA A 151 1.51 19.31 0.78
C ALA A 151 1.84 19.61 2.26
N ALA A 152 1.39 18.77 3.19
CA ALA A 152 1.69 18.88 4.61
C ALA A 152 3.03 18.23 5.01
N ALA A 153 3.69 17.52 4.09
CA ALA A 153 4.96 16.85 4.36
C ALA A 153 6.10 17.85 4.55
N THR A 154 7.09 17.46 5.35
CA THR A 154 8.32 18.23 5.56
C THR A 154 9.35 17.96 4.46
N GLY A 155 10.32 18.86 4.30
CA GLY A 155 11.44 18.69 3.35
C GLY A 155 11.40 19.69 2.20
N SER A 156 12.54 20.37 1.97
CA SER A 156 12.66 21.44 0.97
C SER A 156 12.81 20.92 -0.46
N THR A 157 13.40 19.75 -0.64
CA THR A 157 13.67 19.18 -1.98
C THR A 157 12.75 18.00 -2.28
N PHE A 158 12.53 17.14 -1.30
CA PHE A 158 11.63 15.99 -1.43
C PHE A 158 10.73 15.89 -0.21
N PRO A 159 9.44 15.55 -0.40
CA PRO A 159 8.53 15.34 0.71
C PRO A 159 9.05 14.24 1.66
N ASN A 160 8.86 14.47 2.97
CA ASN A 160 9.08 13.47 4.00
C ASN A 160 7.83 13.40 4.87
N VAL A 161 7.11 12.30 4.75
CA VAL A 161 5.85 12.03 5.45
C VAL A 161 6.18 11.31 6.75
N GLY A 162 6.26 12.06 7.83
CA GLY A 162 6.56 11.53 9.16
C GLY A 162 5.38 10.77 9.79
N LYS A 163 5.68 10.00 10.85
CA LYS A 163 4.67 9.23 11.59
C LYS A 163 3.57 10.12 12.17
N ASP A 164 3.96 11.25 12.75
CA ASP A 164 3.01 12.16 13.41
C ASP A 164 2.07 12.82 12.41
N LEU A 165 2.58 13.16 11.20
CA LEU A 165 1.75 13.65 10.11
C LEU A 165 0.72 12.61 9.69
N LEU A 166 1.13 11.36 9.41
CA LEU A 166 0.19 10.30 9.01
C LEU A 166 -0.81 10.01 10.13
N ASN A 167 -0.36 9.86 11.36
CA ASN A 167 -1.26 9.56 12.48
C ASN A 167 -2.26 10.68 12.73
N GLY A 168 -1.83 11.94 12.66
CA GLY A 168 -2.63 13.12 12.97
C GLY A 168 -3.45 13.65 11.80
N PHE A 169 -3.20 13.18 10.57
CA PHE A 169 -3.92 13.63 9.39
C PHE A 169 -5.43 13.42 9.56
N LYS A 170 -6.22 14.48 9.34
CA LYS A 170 -7.66 14.42 9.54
C LYS A 170 -8.35 13.78 8.36
N VAL A 171 -9.14 12.78 8.63
CA VAL A 171 -9.92 12.02 7.63
C VAL A 171 -11.37 11.92 8.06
N ILE A 172 -12.26 11.76 7.10
CA ILE A 172 -13.66 11.45 7.35
C ILE A 172 -13.75 9.95 7.63
N ILE A 173 -14.27 9.60 8.81
CA ILE A 173 -14.52 8.21 9.21
C ILE A 173 -16.04 8.01 9.20
N PRO A 174 -16.57 7.16 8.32
CA PRO A 174 -17.99 6.85 8.23
C PRO A 174 -18.43 5.93 9.37
N ASP A 175 -19.73 5.75 9.51
CA ASP A 175 -20.31 4.76 10.40
C ASP A 175 -20.00 3.31 9.96
N ASP A 176 -20.06 2.37 10.90
CA ASP A 176 -19.75 0.95 10.66
C ASP A 176 -20.64 0.32 9.57
N THR A 177 -21.90 0.72 9.46
CA THR A 177 -22.82 0.18 8.46
C THR A 177 -22.37 0.55 7.05
N THR A 178 -21.97 1.80 6.87
CA THR A 178 -21.46 2.31 5.59
C THR A 178 -20.11 1.67 5.26
N LEU A 179 -19.22 1.52 6.24
CA LEU A 179 -17.95 0.81 6.08
C LEU A 179 -18.15 -0.65 5.65
N GLN A 180 -19.09 -1.36 6.26
CA GLN A 180 -19.41 -2.75 5.90
C GLN A 180 -19.98 -2.87 4.48
N LYS A 181 -20.86 -1.96 4.07
CA LYS A 181 -21.41 -1.92 2.69
C LYS A 181 -20.29 -1.69 1.66
N PHE A 182 -19.42 -0.72 1.90
CA PHE A 182 -18.25 -0.49 1.05
C PHE A 182 -17.33 -1.70 1.07
N GLY A 183 -17.01 -2.22 2.26
CA GLY A 183 -16.13 -3.38 2.44
C GLY A 183 -16.58 -4.60 1.65
N SER A 184 -17.89 -4.88 1.61
CA SER A 184 -18.44 -5.99 0.83
C SER A 184 -18.22 -5.83 -0.68
N LYS A 185 -18.45 -4.63 -1.22
CA LYS A 185 -18.20 -4.31 -2.64
C LYS A 185 -16.69 -4.29 -2.94
N GLY A 186 -15.92 -3.60 -2.11
CA GLY A 186 -14.47 -3.45 -2.26
C GLY A 186 -13.73 -4.79 -2.17
N TYR A 187 -14.16 -5.69 -1.28
CA TYR A 187 -13.57 -7.01 -1.13
C TYR A 187 -13.70 -7.87 -2.38
N ALA A 188 -14.85 -7.85 -3.04
CA ALA A 188 -15.04 -8.59 -4.29
C ALA A 188 -14.08 -8.12 -5.38
N ILE A 189 -13.94 -6.79 -5.55
CA ILE A 189 -13.02 -6.19 -6.52
C ILE A 189 -11.57 -6.49 -6.13
N SER A 190 -11.20 -6.32 -4.87
CA SER A 190 -9.83 -6.54 -4.39
C SER A 190 -9.36 -7.98 -4.59
N ARG A 191 -10.25 -8.96 -4.42
CA ARG A 191 -9.94 -10.37 -4.71
C ARG A 191 -9.58 -10.59 -6.17
N LEU A 192 -10.28 -9.94 -7.10
CA LEU A 192 -9.97 -10.04 -8.53
C LEU A 192 -8.60 -9.42 -8.83
N ILE A 193 -8.32 -8.24 -8.26
CA ILE A 193 -7.02 -7.57 -8.41
C ILE A 193 -5.91 -8.48 -7.89
N THR A 194 -6.06 -9.03 -6.68
CA THR A 194 -5.06 -9.92 -6.08
C THR A 194 -4.87 -11.20 -6.88
N ALA A 195 -5.93 -11.80 -7.40
CA ALA A 195 -5.85 -12.99 -8.25
C ALA A 195 -5.09 -12.71 -9.54
N ASN A 196 -5.39 -11.58 -10.20
CA ASN A 196 -4.67 -11.16 -11.40
C ASN A 196 -3.20 -10.87 -11.10
N ALA A 197 -2.89 -10.22 -9.97
CA ALA A 197 -1.52 -9.94 -9.54
C ALA A 197 -0.70 -11.23 -9.37
N LYS A 198 -1.24 -12.23 -8.66
CA LYS A 198 -0.60 -13.54 -8.49
C LYS A 198 -0.36 -14.26 -9.81
N GLU A 199 -1.28 -14.12 -10.76
CA GLU A 199 -1.10 -14.69 -12.10
C GLU A 199 -0.03 -13.94 -12.90
N ILE A 200 0.03 -12.61 -12.81
CA ILE A 200 1.08 -11.80 -13.42
C ILE A 200 2.45 -12.23 -12.88
N ASP A 201 2.61 -12.32 -11.57
CA ASP A 201 3.87 -12.77 -10.93
C ASP A 201 4.30 -14.16 -11.46
N THR A 202 3.34 -15.09 -11.57
CA THR A 202 3.59 -16.43 -12.13
C THR A 202 4.05 -16.37 -13.57
N LEU A 203 3.40 -15.56 -14.41
CA LEU A 203 3.73 -15.40 -15.83
C LEU A 203 5.11 -14.76 -16.02
N LEU A 204 5.47 -13.77 -15.18
CA LEU A 204 6.80 -13.13 -15.20
C LEU A 204 7.91 -14.12 -14.84
N VAL A 205 7.70 -14.97 -13.81
CA VAL A 205 8.66 -16.03 -13.45
C VAL A 205 8.80 -17.03 -14.59
N PHE A 206 7.70 -17.44 -15.21
CA PHE A 206 7.71 -18.36 -16.33
C PHE A 206 8.45 -17.78 -17.55
N GLN A 207 8.15 -16.51 -17.90
CA GLN A 207 8.84 -15.79 -18.98
C GLN A 207 10.35 -15.73 -18.76
N LYS A 208 10.79 -15.36 -17.54
CA LYS A 208 12.21 -15.31 -17.16
C LYS A 208 12.87 -16.67 -17.30
N THR A 209 12.19 -17.74 -16.86
CA THR A 209 12.70 -19.12 -16.95
C THR A 209 12.84 -19.59 -18.40
N LEU A 210 11.89 -19.26 -19.27
CA LEU A 210 11.98 -19.59 -20.70
C LEU A 210 13.14 -18.84 -21.36
N LEU A 211 13.24 -17.54 -21.13
CA LEU A 211 14.31 -16.71 -21.70
C LEU A 211 15.69 -17.23 -21.28
N SER A 212 15.88 -17.60 -20.01
CA SER A 212 17.16 -18.16 -19.54
C SER A 212 17.54 -19.49 -20.19
N LYS A 213 16.56 -20.29 -20.68
CA LYS A 213 16.80 -21.54 -21.39
C LYS A 213 17.05 -21.36 -22.89
N LEU A 214 16.64 -20.22 -23.45
CA LEU A 214 16.84 -19.92 -24.87
C LEU A 214 18.18 -19.18 -25.13
N THR A 215 18.82 -18.70 -24.06
CA THR A 215 20.08 -17.93 -24.16
C THR A 215 21.32 -18.80 -23.85
N ILE A 216 21.15 -20.12 -23.78
CA ILE A 216 22.23 -21.15 -23.73
C ILE A 216 22.37 -21.72 -25.12
#